data_7827d28d7d2903f14d19e16103290737
#
_entry.id   7827d28d7d2903f14d19e16103290737
#
_cell.length_a   1.000
_cell.length_b   1.000
_cell.length_c   1.000
_cell.angle_alpha   90.00
_cell.angle_beta   90.00
_cell.angle_gamma   90.00
#
_symmetry.space_group_name_H-M   'P 1'
#
loop_
_entity.id
_entity.type
_entity.pdbx_description
1 polymer ?
#
loop_
_entity_poly.entity_id
_entity_poly.type
_entity_poly.pdbx_seq_one_letter_code
_entity_poly.pdbx_strand_id
1 'polypeptide(L)'
;VQAPVSESQRIIQESSEHAEGTEPLTLVIETEPETESETEAPEPAEGNVIQQRTETDGMIHSYLTGELVPAEQGKRRPLAVMMSNDRAALPQYGINRAGVIYEVPVEAGMNRYMALIENFDDLERIGSVRSCRTYYVYFAREFDAIYAHYGQSTFAKPYLKFIDNINGIEGQGSTAY
;
A
#
# COMPACT_ATOMS: atom_id res chain seq x y z
N VAL A 1 -5.00 -11.47 -57.49
CA VAL A 1 -5.22 -12.48 -56.45
C VAL A 1 -5.18 -11.74 -55.14
N GLN A 2 -6.33 -11.49 -54.53
CA GLN A 2 -6.50 -10.78 -53.27
C GLN A 2 -6.21 -11.73 -52.10
N ALA A 3 -5.40 -11.30 -51.14
CA ALA A 3 -5.09 -12.08 -49.98
C ALA A 3 -6.36 -12.28 -49.07
N PRO A 4 -6.47 -13.38 -48.35
CA PRO A 4 -7.64 -13.63 -47.51
C PRO A 4 -7.67 -12.67 -46.32
N VAL A 5 -8.82 -12.06 -46.08
CA VAL A 5 -9.10 -11.16 -44.94
C VAL A 5 -9.11 -11.98 -43.65
N SER A 6 -8.43 -11.52 -42.61
CA SER A 6 -8.35 -12.21 -41.32
C SER A 6 -9.71 -12.27 -40.63
N GLU A 7 -9.92 -13.31 -39.80
CA GLU A 7 -11.15 -13.55 -39.06
C GLU A 7 -11.58 -12.37 -38.17
N SER A 8 -10.59 -11.63 -37.62
CA SER A 8 -10.82 -10.42 -36.87
C SER A 8 -11.42 -9.26 -37.68
N GLN A 9 -11.12 -9.19 -38.98
CA GLN A 9 -11.70 -8.18 -39.87
C GLN A 9 -13.13 -8.52 -40.29
N ARG A 10 -13.49 -9.81 -40.33
CA ARG A 10 -14.87 -10.24 -40.55
C ARG A 10 -15.80 -9.90 -39.41
N ILE A 11 -15.34 -10.07 -38.16
CA ILE A 11 -16.13 -9.74 -36.96
C ILE A 11 -16.43 -8.23 -36.89
N ILE A 12 -15.48 -7.38 -37.29
CA ILE A 12 -15.69 -5.92 -37.33
C ILE A 12 -16.68 -5.53 -38.43
N GLN A 13 -16.71 -6.25 -39.54
CA GLN A 13 -17.60 -5.97 -40.66
C GLN A 13 -19.05 -6.43 -40.40
N GLU A 14 -19.25 -7.55 -39.70
CA GLU A 14 -20.57 -8.00 -39.28
C GLU A 14 -21.20 -7.15 -38.18
N SER A 15 -20.38 -6.51 -37.33
CA SER A 15 -20.90 -5.59 -36.28
C SER A 15 -21.29 -4.22 -36.82
N SER A 16 -20.85 -3.82 -38.02
CA SER A 16 -21.19 -2.52 -38.62
C SER A 16 -22.49 -2.54 -39.46
N GLU A 17 -23.01 -3.70 -39.82
CA GLU A 17 -24.26 -3.82 -40.64
C GLU A 17 -25.54 -3.91 -39.80
N HIS A 18 -25.45 -3.97 -38.45
CA HIS A 18 -26.62 -4.10 -37.56
C HIS A 18 -26.91 -2.85 -36.71
N ALA A 19 -26.39 -1.68 -37.09
CA ALA A 19 -26.58 -0.44 -36.35
C ALA A 19 -27.44 0.58 -37.13
N GLU A 20 -28.58 0.16 -37.64
CA GLU A 20 -29.66 1.09 -38.03
C GLU A 20 -30.87 0.85 -37.12
N GLY A 21 -31.11 1.78 -36.19
CA GLY A 21 -32.36 1.90 -35.48
C GLY A 21 -32.29 1.79 -33.95
N THR A 22 -31.40 2.49 -33.30
CA THR A 22 -31.54 2.74 -31.87
C THR A 22 -31.53 4.26 -31.64
N GLU A 23 -32.68 4.79 -31.24
CA GLU A 23 -32.75 6.16 -30.70
C GLU A 23 -31.83 6.26 -29.48
N PRO A 24 -31.19 7.42 -29.26
CA PRO A 24 -30.34 7.61 -28.10
C PRO A 24 -31.18 7.47 -26.84
N LEU A 25 -30.86 6.49 -26.00
CA LEU A 25 -31.39 6.37 -24.65
C LEU A 25 -30.99 7.63 -23.87
N THR A 26 -31.89 8.59 -23.80
CA THR A 26 -31.76 9.72 -22.89
C THR A 26 -32.05 9.21 -21.49
N LEU A 27 -31.01 9.02 -20.70
CA LEU A 27 -31.14 8.73 -19.27
C LEU A 27 -31.68 10.02 -18.60
N VAL A 28 -32.98 10.09 -18.37
CA VAL A 28 -33.57 11.10 -17.53
C VAL A 28 -33.31 10.68 -16.08
N ILE A 29 -32.31 11.27 -15.46
CA ILE A 29 -32.13 11.17 -14.02
C ILE A 29 -33.17 12.10 -13.39
N GLU A 30 -34.30 11.54 -12.97
CA GLU A 30 -35.20 12.24 -12.06
C GLU A 30 -34.48 12.35 -10.72
N THR A 31 -33.91 13.53 -10.46
CA THR A 31 -33.47 13.88 -9.12
C THR A 31 -34.71 14.23 -8.33
N GLU A 32 -35.18 13.30 -7.49
CA GLU A 32 -36.07 13.69 -6.39
C GLU A 32 -35.36 14.75 -5.54
N PRO A 33 -36.06 15.77 -5.05
CA PRO A 33 -35.45 16.77 -4.17
C PRO A 33 -35.04 16.05 -2.90
N GLU A 34 -33.72 15.86 -2.75
CA GLU A 34 -33.16 15.45 -1.47
C GLU A 34 -33.54 16.50 -0.44
N THR A 35 -34.43 16.13 0.45
CA THR A 35 -34.64 16.84 1.69
C THR A 35 -33.32 16.81 2.41
N GLU A 36 -32.58 17.90 2.42
CA GLU A 36 -31.41 18.08 3.26
C GLU A 36 -31.83 17.86 4.72
N SER A 37 -31.78 16.61 5.15
CA SER A 37 -31.64 16.30 6.54
C SER A 37 -30.22 16.76 6.88
N GLU A 38 -30.09 17.90 7.53
CA GLU A 38 -28.87 18.24 8.27
C GLU A 38 -28.62 17.11 9.27
N THR A 39 -27.94 16.08 8.80
CA THR A 39 -27.29 15.12 9.68
C THR A 39 -26.12 15.90 10.26
N GLU A 40 -26.30 16.46 11.45
CA GLU A 40 -25.21 16.94 12.28
C GLU A 40 -24.08 15.91 12.18
N ALA A 41 -22.93 16.36 11.67
CA ALA A 41 -21.76 15.52 11.66
C ALA A 41 -21.57 15.00 13.10
N PRO A 42 -21.37 13.69 13.30
CA PRO A 42 -21.14 13.17 14.64
C PRO A 42 -20.01 13.98 15.26
N GLU A 43 -20.27 14.57 16.42
CA GLU A 43 -19.21 15.22 17.20
C GLU A 43 -18.06 14.24 17.30
N PRO A 44 -16.81 14.70 17.05
CA PRO A 44 -15.66 13.83 17.18
C PRO A 44 -15.70 13.25 18.59
N ALA A 45 -15.76 11.93 18.68
CA ALA A 45 -15.77 11.23 19.96
C ALA A 45 -14.66 11.85 20.82
N GLU A 46 -15.03 12.38 22.00
CA GLU A 46 -14.08 12.92 22.96
C GLU A 46 -13.12 11.76 23.37
N GLY A 47 -11.96 11.75 22.82
CA GLY A 47 -10.98 10.70 22.99
C GLY A 47 -10.03 10.72 21.81
N ASN A 48 -9.36 11.87 21.64
CA ASN A 48 -8.32 12.01 20.65
C ASN A 48 -7.32 10.85 20.84
N VAL A 49 -7.08 10.08 19.78
CA VAL A 49 -6.08 9.01 19.75
C VAL A 49 -4.72 9.47 20.30
N ILE A 50 -4.41 10.76 20.16
CA ILE A 50 -3.23 11.41 20.72
C ILE A 50 -3.24 11.37 22.28
N GLN A 51 -4.38 11.50 22.94
CA GLN A 51 -4.47 11.46 24.40
C GLN A 51 -4.25 10.03 24.94
N GLN A 52 -4.63 9.01 24.18
CA GLN A 52 -4.40 7.61 24.55
C GLN A 52 -2.94 7.21 24.47
N ARG A 53 -2.08 8.01 23.82
CA ARG A 53 -0.64 7.78 23.73
C ARG A 53 0.19 8.55 24.73
N THR A 54 -0.41 8.92 25.88
CA THR A 54 0.33 9.54 26.98
C THR A 54 1.27 8.52 27.63
N GLU A 55 2.52 8.91 27.81
CA GLU A 55 3.49 8.10 28.54
C GLU A 55 3.13 8.07 30.02
N THR A 56 3.10 6.87 30.59
CA THR A 56 2.92 6.64 32.02
C THR A 56 3.95 5.61 32.48
N ASP A 57 4.74 5.98 33.49
CA ASP A 57 5.77 5.11 34.08
C ASP A 57 6.77 4.53 33.03
N GLY A 58 7.14 5.33 32.02
CA GLY A 58 8.05 4.92 30.96
C GLY A 58 7.44 4.00 29.91
N MET A 59 6.13 3.82 29.94
CA MET A 59 5.36 3.00 28.97
C MET A 59 4.42 3.87 28.16
N ILE A 60 4.15 3.46 26.92
CA ILE A 60 3.21 4.11 25.99
C ILE A 60 2.54 3.06 25.12
N HIS A 61 1.34 3.33 24.65
CA HIS A 61 0.68 2.43 23.69
C HIS A 61 1.38 2.51 22.31
N SER A 62 1.70 1.34 21.75
CA SER A 62 2.19 1.21 20.39
C SER A 62 1.21 1.82 19.39
N TYR A 63 1.72 2.55 18.41
CA TYR A 63 0.91 3.10 17.32
C TYR A 63 0.43 2.03 16.35
N LEU A 64 1.17 0.91 16.23
CA LEU A 64 0.84 -0.17 15.32
C LEU A 64 -0.14 -1.19 15.93
N THR A 65 0.04 -1.53 17.21
CA THR A 65 -0.68 -2.65 17.83
C THR A 65 -1.67 -2.22 18.93
N GLY A 66 -1.50 -1.00 19.46
CA GLY A 66 -2.23 -0.54 20.64
C GLY A 66 -1.76 -1.17 21.95
N GLU A 67 -0.81 -2.09 21.92
CA GLU A 67 -0.24 -2.71 23.13
C GLU A 67 0.64 -1.73 23.91
N LEU A 68 0.77 -1.95 25.22
CA LEU A 68 1.63 -1.16 26.07
C LEU A 68 3.10 -1.60 25.87
N VAL A 69 3.93 -0.68 25.42
CA VAL A 69 5.34 -0.91 25.11
C VAL A 69 6.24 0.13 25.80
N PRO A 70 7.56 -0.11 25.93
CA PRO A 70 8.48 0.90 26.40
C PRO A 70 8.38 2.20 25.57
N ALA A 71 8.37 3.34 26.23
CA ALA A 71 8.19 4.64 25.58
C ALA A 71 9.26 4.92 24.51
N GLU A 72 10.47 4.43 24.71
CA GLU A 72 11.55 4.52 23.73
C GLU A 72 11.18 3.80 22.42
N GLN A 73 10.57 2.62 22.50
CA GLN A 73 10.07 1.88 21.34
C GLN A 73 8.87 2.56 20.70
N GLY A 74 7.83 2.87 21.48
CA GLY A 74 6.56 3.38 20.94
C GLY A 74 6.62 4.81 20.41
N LYS A 75 7.65 5.59 20.74
CA LYS A 75 7.86 6.96 20.23
C LYS A 75 8.69 7.01 18.96
N ARG A 76 9.36 5.94 18.59
CA ARG A 76 10.19 5.92 17.38
C ARG A 76 9.33 5.76 16.13
N ARG A 77 9.87 6.21 15.03
CA ARG A 77 9.32 5.95 13.71
C ARG A 77 9.46 4.46 13.40
N PRO A 78 8.40 3.79 12.93
CA PRO A 78 8.49 2.39 12.56
C PRO A 78 9.33 2.22 11.28
N LEU A 79 9.87 1.01 11.10
CA LEU A 79 10.48 0.58 9.87
C LEU A 79 9.41 -0.07 8.99
N ALA A 80 9.23 0.39 7.76
CA ALA A 80 8.38 -0.23 6.76
C ALA A 80 9.23 -1.00 5.76
N VAL A 81 9.19 -2.32 5.79
CA VAL A 81 10.07 -3.18 4.98
C VAL A 81 9.29 -3.87 3.88
N MET A 82 9.71 -3.68 2.62
CA MET A 82 9.18 -4.44 1.50
C MET A 82 9.68 -5.87 1.53
N MET A 83 8.77 -6.83 1.67
CA MET A 83 9.12 -8.24 1.79
C MET A 83 8.50 -9.08 0.70
N SER A 84 9.18 -10.16 0.34
CA SER A 84 8.67 -11.13 -0.63
C SER A 84 7.57 -11.99 -0.04
N ASN A 85 6.55 -12.28 -0.83
CA ASN A 85 5.57 -13.34 -0.57
C ASN A 85 5.81 -14.57 -1.48
N ASP A 86 7.00 -14.70 -2.02
CA ASP A 86 7.39 -15.82 -2.86
C ASP A 86 7.84 -17.00 -1.98
N ARG A 87 7.39 -18.21 -2.33
CA ARG A 87 7.81 -19.43 -1.65
C ARG A 87 9.33 -19.64 -1.64
N ALA A 88 10.02 -19.17 -2.68
CA ALA A 88 11.49 -19.22 -2.77
C ALA A 88 12.18 -18.27 -1.79
N ALA A 89 11.45 -17.31 -1.22
CA ALA A 89 11.97 -16.33 -0.26
C ALA A 89 11.86 -16.78 1.21
N LEU A 90 11.35 -17.96 1.46
CA LEU A 90 11.23 -18.51 2.82
C LEU A 90 12.60 -19.01 3.34
N PRO A 91 12.87 -18.84 4.65
CA PRO A 91 12.03 -18.15 5.64
C PRO A 91 12.10 -16.63 5.51
N GLN A 92 10.99 -15.96 5.82
CA GLN A 92 10.92 -14.49 5.87
C GLN A 92 11.46 -14.02 7.22
N TYR A 93 12.70 -13.53 7.24
CA TYR A 93 13.36 -13.10 8.46
C TYR A 93 12.75 -11.79 9.00
N GLY A 94 12.46 -11.75 10.30
CA GLY A 94 11.96 -10.56 10.99
C GLY A 94 10.48 -10.23 10.79
N ILE A 95 9.75 -10.95 9.92
CA ILE A 95 8.33 -10.69 9.67
C ILE A 95 7.44 -10.88 10.92
N ASN A 96 7.85 -11.75 11.82
CA ASN A 96 7.16 -12.02 13.09
C ASN A 96 7.21 -10.84 14.08
N ARG A 97 8.00 -9.80 13.81
CA ARG A 97 8.08 -8.56 14.58
C ARG A 97 7.16 -7.48 14.05
N ALA A 98 6.49 -7.71 12.93
CA ALA A 98 5.57 -6.75 12.36
C ALA A 98 4.33 -6.58 13.23
N GLY A 99 4.02 -5.35 13.61
CA GLY A 99 2.76 -4.98 14.24
C GLY A 99 1.63 -4.88 13.21
N VAL A 100 1.98 -4.49 11.97
CA VAL A 100 1.05 -4.42 10.82
C VAL A 100 1.73 -4.99 9.58
N ILE A 101 0.97 -5.75 8.79
CA ILE A 101 1.41 -6.25 7.48
C ILE A 101 0.37 -5.85 6.44
N TYR A 102 0.80 -5.13 5.42
CA TYR A 102 0.04 -4.92 4.20
C TYR A 102 0.38 -6.00 3.18
N GLU A 103 -0.63 -6.69 2.68
CA GLU A 103 -0.50 -7.61 1.56
C GLU A 103 -1.27 -7.06 0.35
N VAL A 104 -0.56 -6.76 -0.73
CA VAL A 104 -1.16 -6.13 -1.92
C VAL A 104 -0.62 -6.78 -3.19
N PRO A 105 -1.45 -6.94 -4.22
CA PRO A 105 -1.04 -7.45 -5.52
C PRO A 105 0.06 -6.59 -6.15
N VAL A 106 1.01 -7.28 -6.78
CA VAL A 106 2.03 -6.70 -7.66
C VAL A 106 1.93 -7.34 -9.04
N GLU A 107 2.94 -7.17 -9.87
CA GLU A 107 2.96 -7.74 -11.22
C GLU A 107 2.87 -9.28 -11.21
N ALA A 108 2.45 -9.85 -12.34
CA ALA A 108 2.36 -11.29 -12.59
C ALA A 108 1.46 -12.08 -11.61
N GLY A 109 0.44 -11.42 -11.05
CA GLY A 109 -0.51 -12.09 -10.15
C GLY A 109 0.06 -12.48 -8.79
N MET A 110 1.22 -11.96 -8.42
CA MET A 110 1.82 -12.17 -7.10
C MET A 110 1.38 -11.10 -6.12
N ASN A 111 1.34 -11.44 -4.83
CA ASN A 111 1.24 -10.47 -3.76
C ASN A 111 2.63 -10.19 -3.18
N ARG A 112 2.75 -9.05 -2.53
CA ARG A 112 3.95 -8.65 -1.79
C ARG A 112 3.54 -8.15 -0.42
N TYR A 113 4.41 -8.29 0.55
CA TYR A 113 4.21 -7.74 1.89
C TYR A 113 4.94 -6.41 2.07
N MET A 114 4.37 -5.54 2.90
CA MET A 114 5.09 -4.49 3.58
C MET A 114 4.87 -4.68 5.08
N ALA A 115 5.93 -4.97 5.80
CA ALA A 115 5.93 -5.18 7.24
C ALA A 115 6.28 -3.87 7.96
N LEU A 116 5.43 -3.42 8.89
CA LEU A 116 5.67 -2.29 9.77
C LEU A 116 6.16 -2.80 11.12
N ILE A 117 7.37 -2.39 11.52
CA ILE A 117 8.08 -2.91 12.68
C ILE A 117 8.55 -1.73 13.55
N GLU A 118 8.14 -1.68 14.82
CA GLU A 118 8.63 -0.72 15.83
C GLU A 118 9.85 -1.25 16.59
N ASN A 119 9.84 -2.56 16.94
CA ASN A 119 10.90 -3.21 17.68
C ASN A 119 11.85 -3.96 16.75
N PHE A 120 12.90 -3.27 16.29
CA PHE A 120 13.85 -3.82 15.31
C PHE A 120 15.32 -3.83 15.77
N ASP A 121 15.65 -3.31 16.97
CA ASP A 121 17.03 -3.14 17.41
C ASP A 121 17.80 -4.46 17.59
N ASP A 122 17.10 -5.51 18.02
CA ASP A 122 17.67 -6.83 18.28
C ASP A 122 17.51 -7.80 17.09
N LEU A 123 17.05 -7.30 15.93
CA LEU A 123 16.93 -8.10 14.74
C LEU A 123 18.26 -8.22 14.01
N GLU A 124 18.83 -9.42 14.00
CA GLU A 124 20.04 -9.71 13.22
C GLU A 124 19.81 -9.63 11.71
N ARG A 125 18.57 -9.86 11.28
CA ARG A 125 18.19 -9.92 9.87
C ARG A 125 16.72 -9.60 9.66
N ILE A 126 16.44 -8.82 8.60
CA ILE A 126 15.10 -8.57 8.06
C ILE A 126 15.12 -8.85 6.57
N GLY A 127 14.16 -9.61 6.06
CA GLY A 127 14.03 -9.85 4.61
C GLY A 127 13.55 -11.26 4.27
N SER A 128 13.50 -11.61 2.97
CA SER A 128 14.18 -10.92 1.83
C SER A 128 13.46 -9.64 1.42
N VAL A 129 14.24 -8.60 1.21
CA VAL A 129 13.71 -7.27 0.83
C VAL A 129 13.42 -7.20 -0.67
N ARG A 130 12.35 -6.51 -1.06
CA ARG A 130 11.86 -6.41 -2.43
C ARG A 130 11.65 -4.98 -2.89
N SER A 131 11.41 -4.84 -4.18
CA SER A 131 11.29 -3.54 -4.84
C SER A 131 10.00 -2.81 -4.44
N CYS A 132 10.13 -1.50 -4.28
CA CYS A 132 9.04 -0.57 -4.02
C CYS A 132 8.01 -0.52 -5.15
N ARG A 133 6.74 -0.28 -4.78
CA ARG A 133 5.63 0.09 -5.66
C ARG A 133 4.97 1.36 -5.12
N THR A 134 4.33 2.13 -5.98
CA THR A 134 3.81 3.47 -5.64
C THR A 134 2.87 3.47 -4.44
N TYR A 135 1.92 2.55 -4.40
CA TYR A 135 0.93 2.48 -3.32
C TYR A 135 1.54 2.14 -1.96
N TYR A 136 2.63 1.36 -1.91
CA TYR A 136 3.33 1.08 -0.65
C TYR A 136 4.02 2.33 -0.07
N VAL A 137 4.44 3.28 -0.91
CA VAL A 137 4.95 4.56 -0.44
C VAL A 137 3.88 5.32 0.34
N TYR A 138 2.62 5.30 -0.14
CA TYR A 138 1.52 5.93 0.58
C TYR A 138 1.24 5.26 1.91
N PHE A 139 1.20 3.92 1.95
CA PHE A 139 0.98 3.17 3.19
C PHE A 139 2.11 3.43 4.21
N ALA A 140 3.36 3.44 3.78
CA ALA A 140 4.48 3.74 4.67
C ALA A 140 4.43 5.17 5.22
N ARG A 141 3.99 6.14 4.40
CA ARG A 141 3.82 7.54 4.82
C ARG A 141 2.73 7.74 5.86
N GLU A 142 1.69 6.92 5.83
CA GLU A 142 0.60 6.96 6.83
C GLU A 142 1.13 6.81 8.26
N PHE A 143 2.22 6.06 8.41
CA PHE A 143 2.87 5.82 9.70
C PHE A 143 4.13 6.66 9.92
N ASP A 144 4.44 7.60 9.04
CA ASP A 144 5.73 8.31 9.04
C ASP A 144 6.93 7.35 9.11
N ALA A 145 6.81 6.19 8.48
CA ALA A 145 7.79 5.12 8.57
C ALA A 145 9.08 5.43 7.80
N ILE A 146 10.20 4.84 8.23
CA ILE A 146 11.42 4.75 7.42
C ILE A 146 11.24 3.57 6.45
N TYR A 147 11.22 3.84 5.15
CA TYR A 147 10.85 2.87 4.15
C TYR A 147 12.05 2.10 3.58
N ALA A 148 12.16 0.80 3.88
CA ALA A 148 13.25 -0.05 3.40
C ALA A 148 12.80 -0.90 2.20
N HIS A 149 13.54 -0.79 1.10
CA HIS A 149 13.24 -1.53 -0.14
C HIS A 149 14.50 -1.82 -0.95
N TYR A 150 14.42 -2.77 -1.88
CA TYR A 150 15.51 -3.11 -2.81
C TYR A 150 15.07 -2.82 -4.24
N GLY A 151 15.48 -1.66 -4.76
CA GLY A 151 15.00 -1.15 -6.04
C GLY A 151 13.54 -0.69 -6.01
N GLN A 152 13.08 -0.23 -7.15
CA GLN A 152 11.73 0.34 -7.30
C GLN A 152 11.20 0.15 -8.70
N SER A 153 9.86 0.20 -8.87
CA SER A 153 9.26 0.36 -10.18
C SER A 153 9.50 1.78 -10.71
N THR A 154 9.53 1.95 -12.02
CA THR A 154 9.65 3.27 -12.65
C THR A 154 8.56 4.23 -12.16
N PHE A 155 7.36 3.73 -11.93
CA PHE A 155 6.22 4.52 -11.44
C PHE A 155 6.37 4.94 -9.98
N ALA A 156 7.09 4.19 -9.15
CA ALA A 156 7.30 4.52 -7.74
C ALA A 156 8.41 5.56 -7.53
N LYS A 157 9.37 5.64 -8.45
CA LYS A 157 10.55 6.50 -8.33
C LYS A 157 10.24 7.97 -7.99
N PRO A 158 9.26 8.66 -8.62
CA PRO A 158 8.94 10.04 -8.28
C PRO A 158 8.41 10.25 -6.87
N TYR A 159 7.84 9.22 -6.25
CA TYR A 159 7.20 9.29 -4.93
C TYR A 159 8.16 9.05 -3.78
N LEU A 160 9.30 8.40 -4.01
CA LEU A 160 10.30 8.14 -2.99
C LEU A 160 10.91 9.41 -2.39
N LYS A 161 10.86 10.53 -3.08
CA LYS A 161 11.30 11.85 -2.56
C LYS A 161 10.42 12.39 -1.43
N PHE A 162 9.25 11.80 -1.19
CA PHE A 162 8.30 12.25 -0.17
C PHE A 162 8.35 11.41 1.11
N ILE A 163 9.29 10.46 1.20
CA ILE A 163 9.47 9.59 2.34
C ILE A 163 10.96 9.32 2.57
N ASP A 164 11.36 9.26 3.83
CA ASP A 164 12.69 8.77 4.18
C ASP A 164 12.79 7.29 3.83
N ASN A 165 13.75 6.95 2.98
CA ASN A 165 13.86 5.58 2.51
C ASN A 165 15.31 5.08 2.46
N ILE A 166 15.44 3.76 2.58
CA ILE A 166 16.68 3.02 2.44
C ILE A 166 16.53 2.14 1.19
N ASN A 167 17.26 2.49 0.13
CA ASN A 167 17.27 1.70 -1.09
C ASN A 167 18.54 0.85 -1.17
N GLY A 168 18.39 -0.46 -1.09
CA GLY A 168 19.52 -1.38 -1.14
C GLY A 168 20.33 -1.36 -2.43
N ILE A 169 19.79 -0.83 -3.55
CA ILE A 169 20.54 -0.66 -4.81
C ILE A 169 21.40 0.62 -4.79
N GLU A 170 20.89 1.71 -4.19
CA GLU A 170 21.41 3.06 -4.44
C GLU A 170 22.40 3.57 -3.37
N GLY A 171 23.00 2.78 -2.56
CA GLY A 171 24.05 3.42 -1.82
C GLY A 171 24.50 2.92 -0.48
N GLN A 172 23.90 1.88 0.03
CA GLN A 172 24.39 1.28 1.27
C GLN A 172 25.22 0.02 1.02
N GLY A 173 25.49 -0.27 -0.26
CA GLY A 173 26.32 -1.39 -0.63
C GLY A 173 25.73 -2.76 -0.26
N SER A 174 26.48 -3.80 -0.56
CA SER A 174 26.14 -5.19 -0.27
C SER A 174 26.13 -5.56 1.23
N THR A 175 26.36 -4.60 2.10
CA THR A 175 26.40 -4.80 3.57
C THR A 175 25.04 -4.68 4.24
N ALA A 176 24.00 -4.28 3.51
CA ALA A 176 22.62 -4.23 4.02
C ALA A 176 21.88 -5.58 3.89
N TYR A 177 22.57 -6.65 3.47
CA TYR A 177 21.98 -7.98 3.20
C TYR A 177 22.76 -9.10 3.86
#